data_31a8d88917782d87d9198d0f655ad4e4
#
_entry.id   31a8d88917782d87d9198d0f655ad4e4
#
_cell.length_a   1.000
_cell.length_b   1.000
_cell.length_c   1.000
_cell.angle_alpha   90.00
_cell.angle_beta   90.00
_cell.angle_gamma   90.00
#
_symmetry.space_group_name_H-M   'P 1'
#
loop_
_entity.id
_entity.type
_entity.pdbx_description
1 polymer ?
#
loop_
_entity_poly.entity_id
_entity_poly.type
_entity_poly.pdbx_seq_one_letter_code
_entity_poly.pdbx_strand_id
1 'polypeptide(L)'
;EPYRRQRQMCIRDRYKAKISCKLYEKLEKKDNGKLILVTAINPTPLGEGKTTISIGLADGLNRIGKKTVLALREPSLGPVFGIKGGATGGGYSQIAPMEDINLHFTGDIHAITSANNLLSAMIDNHIYYGNELEFEKVVWKRCMDLNDRQLRKIETGLSKEKNIIPREDGFDISVASEIMAILCLASDINDLKRRIENIIIGYNKQNNPIFARDLKADGALTVLLKDAIKPNLVQTIEGTPAIVHGGPFANIAHGCNSIIATKLALKLGDYVITEAGFGADLGAEKFLDIKCRNANIKPDAVVCVATIKAIKYHGGMDKENIKNESIEYLEKGLN
;
A
#
# COMPACT_ATOMS: atom_id res chain seq x y z
N GLU A 1 -11.17 12.01 -31.65
CA GLU A 1 -10.34 12.91 -30.87
C GLU A 1 -11.09 13.84 -29.90
N PRO A 2 -12.28 14.42 -30.22
CA PRO A 2 -13.04 15.20 -29.23
C PRO A 2 -13.44 14.38 -28.00
N TYR A 3 -13.74 13.10 -28.13
CA TYR A 3 -14.06 12.19 -27.01
C TYR A 3 -12.88 11.90 -26.09
N ARG A 4 -11.64 11.93 -26.57
CA ARG A 4 -10.44 11.82 -25.72
C ARG A 4 -10.23 13.07 -24.88
N ARG A 5 -10.46 14.27 -25.46
CA ARG A 5 -10.37 15.54 -24.72
C ARG A 5 -11.48 15.69 -23.68
N GLN A 6 -12.70 15.24 -23.98
CA GLN A 6 -13.81 15.26 -23.03
C GLN A 6 -13.59 14.31 -21.85
N ARG A 7 -12.99 13.13 -22.05
CA ARG A 7 -12.57 12.23 -20.95
C ARG A 7 -11.44 12.82 -20.11
N GLN A 8 -10.55 13.62 -20.68
CA GLN A 8 -9.51 14.35 -19.95
C GLN A 8 -10.06 15.53 -19.14
N MET A 9 -11.27 15.97 -19.38
CA MET A 9 -11.92 17.05 -18.64
C MET A 9 -12.79 16.58 -17.46
N CYS A 10 -12.88 15.29 -17.18
CA CYS A 10 -13.52 14.80 -15.96
C CYS A 10 -12.76 15.28 -14.73
N ILE A 11 -13.49 15.68 -13.70
CA ILE A 11 -12.96 16.22 -12.42
C ILE A 11 -11.85 15.32 -11.82
N ARG A 12 -11.93 14.01 -12.06
CA ARG A 12 -10.89 13.04 -11.62
C ARG A 12 -9.54 13.25 -12.29
N ASP A 13 -9.49 13.78 -13.51
CA ASP A 13 -8.25 13.96 -14.27
C ASP A 13 -7.54 15.28 -13.95
N ARG A 14 -8.14 16.15 -13.12
CA ARG A 14 -7.53 17.44 -12.76
C ARG A 14 -6.45 17.31 -11.68
N TYR A 15 -6.49 16.26 -10.86
CA TYR A 15 -5.67 16.13 -9.66
C TYR A 15 -4.63 15.03 -9.75
N LYS A 16 -4.80 14.06 -10.67
CA LYS A 16 -3.89 12.94 -10.88
C LYS A 16 -3.89 12.48 -12.32
N ALA A 17 -2.82 11.78 -12.72
CA ALA A 17 -2.77 11.01 -13.95
C ALA A 17 -2.50 9.53 -13.65
N LYS A 18 -3.33 8.63 -14.18
CA LYS A 18 -3.02 7.19 -14.20
C LYS A 18 -1.96 6.91 -15.25
N ILE A 19 -0.82 6.36 -14.85
CA ILE A 19 0.28 6.04 -15.74
C ILE A 19 0.05 4.66 -16.35
N SER A 20 0.03 4.59 -17.69
CA SER A 20 -0.09 3.31 -18.38
C SER A 20 1.14 2.42 -18.12
N CYS A 21 0.92 1.15 -17.81
CA CYS A 21 2.01 0.17 -17.66
C CYS A 21 2.84 0.03 -18.94
N LYS A 22 2.27 0.31 -20.13
CA LYS A 22 3.00 0.36 -21.41
C LYS A 22 4.11 1.43 -21.45
N LEU A 23 4.05 2.44 -20.56
CA LEU A 23 5.14 3.44 -20.48
C LEU A 23 6.43 2.77 -19.97
N TYR A 24 6.33 1.86 -19.01
CA TYR A 24 7.49 1.14 -18.52
C TYR A 24 8.16 0.31 -19.63
N GLU A 25 7.38 -0.40 -20.43
CA GLU A 25 7.88 -1.16 -21.59
C GLU A 25 8.69 -0.27 -22.56
N LYS A 26 8.17 0.94 -22.84
CA LYS A 26 8.86 1.93 -23.71
C LYS A 26 10.17 2.44 -23.09
N LEU A 27 10.24 2.48 -21.77
CA LEU A 27 11.40 3.01 -21.05
C LEU A 27 12.35 1.89 -20.57
N GLU A 28 12.07 0.63 -20.83
CA GLU A 28 12.81 -0.51 -20.30
C GLU A 28 14.31 -0.44 -20.56
N LYS A 29 14.70 0.00 -21.77
CA LYS A 29 16.11 0.13 -22.19
C LYS A 29 16.83 1.34 -21.59
N LYS A 30 16.10 2.26 -20.93
CA LYS A 30 16.72 3.43 -20.29
C LYS A 30 17.39 2.99 -19.00
N ASP A 31 18.55 3.56 -18.67
CA ASP A 31 19.23 3.32 -17.40
C ASP A 31 18.36 3.74 -16.21
N ASN A 32 18.53 3.04 -15.10
CA ASN A 32 17.87 3.38 -13.85
C ASN A 32 18.57 4.55 -13.18
N GLY A 33 17.76 5.43 -12.57
CA GLY A 33 18.28 6.41 -11.62
C GLY A 33 18.71 5.76 -10.29
N LYS A 34 19.25 6.57 -9.39
CA LYS A 34 19.69 6.18 -8.05
C LYS A 34 18.52 6.06 -7.10
N LEU A 35 18.41 4.94 -6.40
CA LEU A 35 17.35 4.66 -5.43
C LEU A 35 17.80 5.04 -4.02
N ILE A 36 17.06 5.93 -3.36
CA ILE A 36 17.28 6.33 -1.98
C ILE A 36 16.10 5.83 -1.14
N LEU A 37 16.36 4.96 -0.17
CA LEU A 37 15.38 4.49 0.80
C LEU A 37 15.38 5.39 2.03
N VAL A 38 14.22 5.92 2.40
CA VAL A 38 14.01 6.61 3.68
C VAL A 38 13.36 5.65 4.67
N THR A 39 14.03 5.42 5.78
CA THR A 39 13.55 4.65 6.91
C THR A 39 13.68 5.45 8.20
N ALA A 40 13.42 4.87 9.35
CA ALA A 40 13.56 5.53 10.64
C ALA A 40 14.02 4.55 11.71
N ILE A 41 14.42 5.07 12.85
CA ILE A 41 14.51 4.30 14.08
C ILE A 41 13.15 3.72 14.47
N ASN A 42 13.09 2.92 15.51
CA ASN A 42 11.87 2.28 15.98
C ASN A 42 10.70 3.26 16.09
N PRO A 43 9.48 2.84 15.69
CA PRO A 43 8.33 3.72 15.62
C PRO A 43 7.87 4.20 17.00
N THR A 44 7.38 5.44 17.04
CA THR A 44 6.75 6.04 18.22
C THR A 44 5.28 6.37 17.94
N PRO A 45 4.45 6.56 18.97
CA PRO A 45 3.07 7.01 18.76
C PRO A 45 2.95 8.38 18.08
N LEU A 46 4.03 9.16 18.05
CA LEU A 46 4.07 10.50 17.46
C LEU A 46 4.38 10.48 15.95
N GLY A 47 4.88 9.35 15.44
CA GLY A 47 5.43 9.23 14.09
C GLY A 47 6.84 9.85 13.98
N GLU A 48 7.63 9.38 13.02
CA GLU A 48 9.04 9.77 12.82
C GLU A 48 9.21 10.81 11.70
N GLY A 49 8.14 11.12 10.96
CA GLY A 49 8.19 12.11 9.88
C GLY A 49 8.88 11.63 8.59
N LYS A 50 8.95 10.31 8.35
CA LYS A 50 9.57 9.74 7.14
C LYS A 50 9.05 10.37 5.85
N THR A 51 7.73 10.45 5.68
CA THR A 51 7.12 11.00 4.47
C THR A 51 7.49 12.47 4.27
N THR A 52 7.46 13.27 5.33
CA THR A 52 7.88 14.69 5.29
C THR A 52 9.35 14.82 4.87
N ILE A 53 10.23 13.98 5.44
CA ILE A 53 11.66 13.96 5.07
C ILE A 53 11.85 13.47 3.63
N SER A 54 11.12 12.46 3.20
CA SER A 54 11.18 11.94 1.82
C SER A 54 10.82 13.03 0.81
N ILE A 55 9.74 13.76 1.06
CA ILE A 55 9.28 14.86 0.20
C ILE A 55 10.30 16.02 0.23
N GLY A 56 10.70 16.48 1.42
CA GLY A 56 11.68 17.56 1.55
C GLY A 56 13.02 17.23 0.92
N LEU A 57 13.49 15.98 1.00
CA LEU A 57 14.72 15.54 0.32
C LEU A 57 14.56 15.58 -1.20
N ALA A 58 13.40 15.14 -1.72
CA ALA A 58 13.15 15.18 -3.16
C ALA A 58 13.05 16.60 -3.70
N ASP A 59 12.34 17.48 -2.98
CA ASP A 59 12.25 18.91 -3.34
C ASP A 59 13.63 19.59 -3.27
N GLY A 60 14.42 19.30 -2.22
CA GLY A 60 15.78 19.80 -2.07
C GLY A 60 16.71 19.37 -3.21
N LEU A 61 16.65 18.10 -3.62
CA LEU A 61 17.42 17.59 -4.75
C LEU A 61 17.01 18.26 -6.08
N ASN A 62 15.69 18.44 -6.31
CA ASN A 62 15.20 19.16 -7.48
C ASN A 62 15.68 20.61 -7.48
N ARG A 63 15.67 21.28 -6.34
CA ARG A 63 16.11 22.67 -6.21
C ARG A 63 17.60 22.88 -6.56
N ILE A 64 18.43 21.88 -6.35
CA ILE A 64 19.85 21.88 -6.77
C ILE A 64 20.06 21.29 -8.17
N GLY A 65 19.00 21.20 -8.98
CA GLY A 65 19.07 20.79 -10.39
C GLY A 65 19.15 19.28 -10.62
N LYS A 66 18.85 18.43 -9.62
CA LYS A 66 18.78 16.97 -9.79
C LYS A 66 17.37 16.56 -10.17
N LYS A 67 17.23 15.79 -11.24
CA LYS A 67 15.94 15.26 -11.68
C LYS A 67 15.46 14.16 -10.74
N THR A 68 14.58 14.51 -9.82
CA THR A 68 14.12 13.62 -8.74
C THR A 68 12.65 13.25 -8.90
N VAL A 69 12.31 12.01 -8.56
CA VAL A 69 10.94 11.50 -8.54
C VAL A 69 10.69 10.81 -7.19
N LEU A 70 9.53 11.06 -6.59
CA LEU A 70 9.07 10.36 -5.40
C LEU A 70 8.30 9.09 -5.79
N ALA A 71 8.44 8.04 -4.99
CA ALA A 71 7.61 6.84 -5.05
C ALA A 71 7.07 6.53 -3.65
N LEU A 72 5.79 6.83 -3.41
CA LEU A 72 5.14 6.83 -2.11
C LEU A 72 4.00 5.82 -2.03
N ARG A 73 3.62 5.47 -0.80
CA ARG A 73 2.44 4.66 -0.54
C ARG A 73 1.17 5.50 -0.62
N GLU A 74 0.09 4.83 -1.01
CA GLU A 74 -1.25 5.37 -0.95
C GLU A 74 -1.78 5.28 0.49
N PRO A 75 -2.38 6.37 1.04
CA PRO A 75 -2.97 6.34 2.36
C PRO A 75 -4.28 5.56 2.39
N SER A 76 -4.53 4.85 3.49
CA SER A 76 -5.80 4.17 3.81
C SER A 76 -6.64 5.04 4.76
N LEU A 77 -7.96 4.99 4.61
CA LEU A 77 -8.89 5.78 5.44
C LEU A 77 -8.76 5.47 6.93
N GLY A 78 -8.55 4.22 7.30
CA GLY A 78 -8.39 3.83 8.71
C GLY A 78 -7.29 4.62 9.42
N PRO A 79 -6.04 4.64 8.92
CA PRO A 79 -4.96 5.49 9.43
C PRO A 79 -5.24 6.99 9.33
N VAL A 80 -5.87 7.46 8.25
CA VAL A 80 -6.18 8.90 8.05
C VAL A 80 -7.09 9.42 9.15
N PHE A 81 -8.16 8.70 9.49
CA PHE A 81 -9.07 9.02 10.58
C PHE A 81 -8.61 8.47 11.94
N GLY A 82 -7.45 7.84 12.00
CA GLY A 82 -6.84 7.31 13.21
C GLY A 82 -5.77 8.26 13.81
N ILE A 83 -5.00 7.71 14.75
CA ILE A 83 -3.93 8.45 15.45
C ILE A 83 -2.79 8.86 14.50
N LYS A 84 -2.54 8.10 13.44
CA LYS A 84 -1.41 8.34 12.52
C LYS A 84 -1.65 9.47 11.54
N GLY A 85 -2.90 9.80 11.21
CA GLY A 85 -3.24 10.77 10.17
C GLY A 85 -2.91 10.28 8.76
N GLY A 86 -2.81 11.21 7.80
CA GLY A 86 -2.54 10.94 6.39
C GLY A 86 -1.08 10.59 6.07
N ALA A 87 -0.85 10.20 4.81
CA ALA A 87 0.47 9.83 4.29
C ALA A 87 0.94 10.76 3.16
N THR A 88 0.62 12.05 3.26
CA THR A 88 0.90 13.08 2.22
C THR A 88 2.00 14.05 2.58
N GLY A 89 2.69 13.83 3.71
CA GLY A 89 3.68 14.76 4.25
C GLY A 89 3.07 15.81 5.18
N GLY A 90 3.78 16.91 5.43
CA GLY A 90 3.34 17.97 6.31
C GLY A 90 4.10 19.28 6.12
N GLY A 91 3.49 20.41 6.50
CA GLY A 91 4.06 21.74 6.30
C GLY A 91 4.26 22.04 4.81
N TYR A 92 5.43 22.52 4.45
CA TYR A 92 5.81 22.76 3.04
C TYR A 92 6.16 21.48 2.28
N SER A 93 6.50 20.39 2.98
CA SER A 93 6.86 19.10 2.38
C SER A 93 5.61 18.22 2.24
N GLN A 94 4.77 18.53 1.24
CA GLN A 94 3.51 17.84 0.97
C GLN A 94 3.35 17.50 -0.50
N ILE A 95 2.68 16.36 -0.77
CA ILE A 95 2.12 16.07 -2.09
C ILE A 95 0.71 16.67 -2.23
N ALA A 96 0.38 17.13 -3.42
CA ALA A 96 -0.89 17.78 -3.72
C ALA A 96 -1.71 16.98 -4.74
N PRO A 97 -3.05 16.97 -4.61
CA PRO A 97 -3.87 17.60 -3.56
C PRO A 97 -3.94 16.74 -2.29
N MET A 98 -3.59 17.31 -1.15
CA MET A 98 -3.39 16.56 0.10
C MET A 98 -4.71 15.93 0.63
N GLU A 99 -5.78 16.70 0.67
CA GLU A 99 -7.08 16.25 1.18
C GLU A 99 -7.63 15.11 0.34
N ASP A 100 -7.64 15.27 -0.99
CA ASP A 100 -8.14 14.25 -1.91
C ASP A 100 -7.30 12.96 -1.83
N ILE A 101 -5.96 13.07 -1.75
CA ILE A 101 -5.07 11.90 -1.66
C ILE A 101 -5.32 11.11 -0.38
N ASN A 102 -5.61 11.77 0.74
CA ASN A 102 -5.93 11.13 2.00
C ASN A 102 -7.32 10.48 2.05
N LEU A 103 -8.18 10.77 1.09
CA LEU A 103 -9.52 10.21 0.98
C LEU A 103 -9.61 9.22 -0.21
N HIS A 104 -10.74 9.07 -0.86
CA HIS A 104 -10.95 8.09 -1.95
C HIS A 104 -10.40 8.53 -3.33
N PHE A 105 -9.35 9.29 -3.35
CA PHE A 105 -8.80 9.95 -4.52
C PHE A 105 -8.48 9.03 -5.71
N THR A 106 -7.84 7.90 -5.47
CA THR A 106 -7.40 7.01 -6.55
C THR A 106 -8.46 6.03 -6.99
N GLY A 107 -9.29 5.58 -6.07
CA GLY A 107 -10.20 4.45 -6.25
C GLY A 107 -9.50 3.08 -6.18
N ASP A 108 -8.18 3.04 -5.97
CA ASP A 108 -7.40 1.80 -5.97
C ASP A 108 -7.73 0.92 -4.77
N ILE A 109 -7.81 1.51 -3.58
CA ILE A 109 -8.20 0.77 -2.36
C ILE A 109 -9.64 0.28 -2.46
N HIS A 110 -10.55 1.08 -3.06
CA HIS A 110 -11.92 0.64 -3.32
C HIS A 110 -11.96 -0.56 -4.28
N ALA A 111 -11.16 -0.56 -5.33
CA ALA A 111 -11.06 -1.68 -6.26
C ALA A 111 -10.53 -2.95 -5.57
N ILE A 112 -9.55 -2.81 -4.66
CA ILE A 112 -9.02 -3.91 -3.84
C ILE A 112 -10.10 -4.44 -2.91
N THR A 113 -10.83 -3.56 -2.20
CA THR A 113 -11.96 -3.94 -1.34
C THR A 113 -13.02 -4.70 -2.13
N SER A 114 -13.37 -4.21 -3.31
CA SER A 114 -14.37 -4.84 -4.18
C SER A 114 -13.91 -6.21 -4.66
N ALA A 115 -12.66 -6.35 -5.08
CA ALA A 115 -12.10 -7.63 -5.51
C ALA A 115 -12.05 -8.65 -4.35
N ASN A 116 -11.60 -8.21 -3.18
CA ASN A 116 -11.55 -9.05 -1.99
C ASN A 116 -12.93 -9.58 -1.59
N ASN A 117 -13.93 -8.70 -1.57
CA ASN A 117 -15.28 -9.04 -1.16
C ASN A 117 -16.04 -9.83 -2.25
N LEU A 118 -15.73 -9.61 -3.53
CA LEU A 118 -16.23 -10.47 -4.61
C LEU A 118 -15.76 -11.91 -4.43
N LEU A 119 -14.48 -12.12 -4.11
CA LEU A 119 -13.96 -13.47 -3.84
C LEU A 119 -14.68 -14.13 -2.66
N SER A 120 -14.93 -13.41 -1.56
CA SER A 120 -15.76 -13.87 -0.45
C SER A 120 -17.16 -14.28 -0.91
N ALA A 121 -17.83 -13.46 -1.70
CA ALA A 121 -19.16 -13.75 -2.21
C ALA A 121 -19.18 -14.97 -3.16
N MET A 122 -18.13 -15.14 -3.97
CA MET A 122 -17.99 -16.32 -4.84
C MET A 122 -17.82 -17.61 -4.04
N ILE A 123 -17.07 -17.58 -2.94
CA ILE A 123 -16.92 -18.72 -2.02
C ILE A 123 -18.29 -19.08 -1.44
N ASP A 124 -19.01 -18.10 -0.87
CA ASP A 124 -20.32 -18.33 -0.26
C ASP A 124 -21.34 -18.86 -1.27
N ASN A 125 -21.36 -18.32 -2.49
CA ASN A 125 -22.22 -18.81 -3.56
C ASN A 125 -21.87 -20.25 -3.97
N HIS A 126 -20.59 -20.58 -4.07
CA HIS A 126 -20.16 -21.95 -4.40
C HIS A 126 -20.67 -22.95 -3.34
N ILE A 127 -20.53 -22.59 -2.07
CA ILE A 127 -21.02 -23.42 -0.97
C ILE A 127 -22.54 -23.55 -1.03
N TYR A 128 -23.25 -22.43 -1.27
CA TYR A 128 -24.71 -22.39 -1.37
C TYR A 128 -25.27 -23.29 -2.48
N TYR A 129 -24.61 -23.32 -3.65
CA TYR A 129 -25.08 -24.07 -4.84
C TYR A 129 -24.54 -25.50 -4.94
N GLY A 130 -24.01 -26.07 -3.88
CA GLY A 130 -23.71 -27.50 -3.84
C GLY A 130 -22.31 -27.87 -3.35
N ASN A 131 -21.42 -26.90 -3.15
CA ASN A 131 -20.09 -27.11 -2.57
C ASN A 131 -19.27 -28.23 -3.25
N GLU A 132 -19.20 -28.21 -4.59
CA GLU A 132 -18.49 -29.22 -5.38
C GLU A 132 -16.99 -29.33 -5.02
N LEU A 133 -16.38 -28.26 -4.53
CA LEU A 133 -14.99 -28.24 -4.05
C LEU A 133 -14.85 -28.75 -2.62
N GLU A 134 -15.95 -29.16 -2.00
CA GLU A 134 -16.03 -29.74 -0.64
C GLU A 134 -15.38 -28.85 0.44
N PHE A 135 -15.62 -27.52 0.39
CA PHE A 135 -15.15 -26.63 1.46
C PHE A 135 -15.58 -27.16 2.84
N GLU A 136 -14.58 -27.39 3.68
CA GLU A 136 -14.75 -27.68 5.11
C GLU A 136 -14.37 -26.45 5.95
N LYS A 137 -13.33 -25.73 5.50
CA LYS A 137 -12.85 -24.53 6.17
C LYS A 137 -12.61 -23.41 5.17
N VAL A 138 -13.28 -22.28 5.35
CA VAL A 138 -13.00 -21.02 4.63
C VAL A 138 -12.00 -20.21 5.45
N VAL A 139 -10.92 -19.74 4.81
CA VAL A 139 -9.89 -18.90 5.46
C VAL A 139 -9.90 -17.48 4.94
N TRP A 140 -10.58 -17.23 3.83
CA TRP A 140 -10.70 -15.93 3.21
C TRP A 140 -11.71 -15.06 3.94
N LYS A 141 -11.27 -13.90 4.42
CA LYS A 141 -12.12 -12.92 5.10
C LYS A 141 -12.54 -11.79 4.17
N ARG A 142 -13.58 -11.08 4.60
CA ARG A 142 -13.98 -9.80 3.99
C ARG A 142 -13.02 -8.68 4.36
N CYS A 143 -13.14 -7.55 3.71
CA CYS A 143 -12.39 -6.35 4.10
C CYS A 143 -13.20 -5.07 3.91
N MET A 144 -12.76 -4.02 4.61
CA MET A 144 -13.24 -2.64 4.47
C MET A 144 -12.08 -1.68 4.79
N ASP A 145 -12.07 -0.50 4.20
CA ASP A 145 -10.95 0.46 4.41
C ASP A 145 -11.11 1.31 5.68
N LEU A 146 -11.51 0.68 6.78
CA LEU A 146 -11.66 1.29 8.09
C LEU A 146 -11.14 0.37 9.19
N ASN A 147 -10.70 0.95 10.31
CA ASN A 147 -10.34 0.22 11.52
C ASN A 147 -11.58 -0.05 12.39
N ASP A 148 -12.37 -1.03 12.02
CA ASP A 148 -13.53 -1.46 12.83
C ASP A 148 -13.18 -2.72 13.63
N ARG A 149 -13.03 -2.55 14.96
CA ARG A 149 -12.69 -3.66 15.86
C ARG A 149 -13.87 -4.60 16.12
N GLN A 150 -15.10 -4.12 16.00
CA GLN A 150 -16.30 -4.94 16.20
C GLN A 150 -16.49 -5.95 15.08
N LEU A 151 -16.05 -5.61 13.87
CA LEU A 151 -16.19 -6.46 12.69
C LEU A 151 -15.03 -7.45 12.48
N ARG A 152 -14.01 -7.46 13.33
CA ARG A 152 -12.84 -8.36 13.15
C ARG A 152 -13.17 -9.83 13.36
N LYS A 153 -14.18 -10.11 14.17
CA LYS A 153 -14.69 -11.45 14.43
C LYS A 153 -16.19 -11.38 14.55
N ILE A 154 -16.88 -11.94 13.58
CA ILE A 154 -18.34 -11.95 13.49
C ILE A 154 -18.83 -13.34 13.10
N GLU A 155 -20.09 -13.59 13.29
CA GLU A 155 -20.78 -14.75 12.77
C GLU A 155 -21.63 -14.34 11.56
N THR A 156 -21.48 -15.03 10.45
CA THR A 156 -22.20 -14.78 9.20
C THR A 156 -23.10 -15.96 8.87
N GLY A 157 -24.06 -15.77 7.93
CA GLY A 157 -24.94 -16.85 7.49
C GLY A 157 -26.06 -17.16 8.47
N LEU A 158 -26.50 -16.17 9.26
CA LEU A 158 -27.56 -16.34 10.26
C LEU A 158 -28.98 -16.27 9.68
N SER A 159 -29.13 -16.03 8.37
CA SER A 159 -30.43 -16.17 7.72
C SER A 159 -30.84 -17.64 7.73
N LYS A 160 -32.10 -17.91 7.99
CA LYS A 160 -32.64 -19.30 8.06
C LYS A 160 -32.89 -19.90 6.66
N GLU A 161 -32.24 -19.41 5.64
CA GLU A 161 -32.36 -19.92 4.28
C GLU A 161 -31.67 -21.29 4.15
N LYS A 162 -32.32 -22.19 3.40
CA LYS A 162 -31.75 -23.50 3.09
C LYS A 162 -30.42 -23.33 2.36
N ASN A 163 -29.41 -24.09 2.72
CA ASN A 163 -28.04 -24.10 2.16
C ASN A 163 -27.12 -22.94 2.60
N ILE A 164 -27.57 -21.99 3.42
CA ILE A 164 -26.67 -21.07 4.07
C ILE A 164 -26.07 -21.74 5.31
N ILE A 165 -24.75 -21.76 5.38
CA ILE A 165 -24.02 -22.38 6.50
C ILE A 165 -23.45 -21.26 7.37
N PRO A 166 -23.88 -21.14 8.63
CA PRO A 166 -23.28 -20.22 9.58
C PRO A 166 -21.79 -20.50 9.77
N ARG A 167 -20.98 -19.44 9.73
CA ARG A 167 -19.54 -19.55 9.98
C ARG A 167 -18.98 -18.31 10.62
N GLU A 168 -17.86 -18.46 11.30
CA GLU A 168 -17.05 -17.33 11.74
C GLU A 168 -16.42 -16.64 10.51
N ASP A 169 -16.49 -15.32 10.48
CA ASP A 169 -15.90 -14.46 9.46
C ASP A 169 -15.37 -13.17 10.13
N GLY A 170 -14.95 -12.20 9.35
CA GLY A 170 -14.53 -10.89 9.83
C GLY A 170 -14.18 -9.96 8.69
N PHE A 171 -14.02 -8.69 9.04
CA PHE A 171 -13.55 -7.67 8.13
C PHE A 171 -12.16 -7.20 8.54
N ASP A 172 -11.18 -7.50 7.69
CA ASP A 172 -9.84 -6.93 7.81
C ASP A 172 -9.79 -5.56 7.12
N ILE A 173 -8.83 -4.70 7.45
CA ILE A 173 -8.67 -3.45 6.72
C ILE A 173 -8.14 -3.75 5.31
N SER A 174 -8.66 -3.03 4.30
CA SER A 174 -8.35 -3.30 2.87
C SER A 174 -6.85 -3.32 2.55
N VAL A 175 -6.06 -2.49 3.23
CA VAL A 175 -4.60 -2.45 3.06
C VAL A 175 -3.86 -3.63 3.73
N ALA A 176 -4.57 -4.47 4.49
CA ALA A 176 -4.09 -5.75 5.00
C ALA A 176 -4.52 -6.94 4.13
N SER A 177 -5.37 -6.73 3.13
CA SER A 177 -5.78 -7.77 2.18
C SER A 177 -4.57 -8.33 1.42
N GLU A 178 -4.56 -9.64 1.20
CA GLU A 178 -3.57 -10.30 0.34
C GLU A 178 -3.59 -9.73 -1.09
N ILE A 179 -4.76 -9.29 -1.58
CA ILE A 179 -4.87 -8.64 -2.90
C ILE A 179 -4.08 -7.32 -2.94
N MET A 180 -4.04 -6.54 -1.85
CA MET A 180 -3.18 -5.34 -1.79
C MET A 180 -1.70 -5.72 -1.88
N ALA A 181 -1.26 -6.75 -1.17
CA ALA A 181 0.12 -7.22 -1.23
C ALA A 181 0.48 -7.74 -2.62
N ILE A 182 -0.39 -8.53 -3.23
CA ILE A 182 -0.24 -9.07 -4.59
C ILE A 182 -0.14 -7.93 -5.61
N LEU A 183 -1.04 -6.94 -5.57
CA LEU A 183 -1.01 -5.78 -6.47
C LEU A 183 0.32 -5.02 -6.37
N CYS A 184 0.85 -4.86 -5.16
CA CYS A 184 2.10 -4.14 -4.94
C CYS A 184 3.35 -4.93 -5.33
N LEU A 185 3.29 -6.26 -5.35
CA LEU A 185 4.41 -7.13 -5.77
C LEU A 185 4.33 -7.56 -7.24
N ALA A 186 3.20 -7.35 -7.91
CA ALA A 186 3.04 -7.68 -9.32
C ALA A 186 3.92 -6.79 -10.21
N SER A 187 4.47 -7.38 -11.27
CA SER A 187 5.24 -6.67 -12.29
C SER A 187 4.37 -6.12 -13.41
N ASP A 188 3.25 -6.75 -13.70
CA ASP A 188 2.28 -6.41 -14.74
C ASP A 188 0.92 -7.08 -14.48
N ILE A 189 -0.03 -6.89 -15.40
CA ILE A 189 -1.38 -7.43 -15.26
C ILE A 189 -1.44 -8.97 -15.33
N ASN A 190 -0.54 -9.60 -16.08
CA ASN A 190 -0.49 -11.05 -16.21
C ASN A 190 0.12 -11.69 -14.94
N ASP A 191 1.16 -11.08 -14.38
CA ASP A 191 1.73 -11.49 -13.10
C ASP A 191 0.71 -11.28 -11.96
N LEU A 192 -0.05 -10.17 -11.99
CA LEU A 192 -1.16 -9.94 -11.06
C LEU A 192 -2.16 -11.10 -11.10
N LYS A 193 -2.64 -11.44 -12.30
CA LYS A 193 -3.58 -12.55 -12.51
C LYS A 193 -3.04 -13.87 -11.97
N ARG A 194 -1.81 -14.24 -12.36
CA ARG A 194 -1.14 -15.46 -11.93
C ARG A 194 -0.99 -15.57 -10.40
N ARG A 195 -0.73 -14.46 -9.73
CA ARG A 195 -0.65 -14.42 -8.25
C ARG A 195 -2.03 -14.60 -7.63
N ILE A 196 -3.07 -13.96 -8.17
CA ILE A 196 -4.45 -14.11 -7.72
C ILE A 196 -4.92 -15.56 -7.85
N GLU A 197 -4.60 -16.26 -8.94
CA GLU A 197 -4.89 -17.67 -9.15
C GLU A 197 -4.43 -18.55 -7.99
N ASN A 198 -3.34 -18.20 -7.33
CA ASN A 198 -2.69 -18.97 -6.27
C ASN A 198 -3.10 -18.57 -4.84
N ILE A 199 -4.06 -17.68 -4.68
CA ILE A 199 -4.59 -17.34 -3.35
C ILE A 199 -5.27 -18.58 -2.77
N ILE A 200 -4.90 -18.96 -1.55
CA ILE A 200 -5.58 -20.03 -0.78
C ILE A 200 -6.83 -19.42 -0.14
N ILE A 201 -7.99 -19.96 -0.49
CA ILE A 201 -9.29 -19.46 -0.03
C ILE A 201 -9.94 -20.36 1.03
N GLY A 202 -9.49 -21.58 1.15
CA GLY A 202 -10.03 -22.56 2.10
C GLY A 202 -9.33 -23.89 2.01
N TYR A 203 -9.88 -24.85 2.71
CA TYR A 203 -9.46 -26.25 2.72
C TYR A 203 -10.66 -27.16 2.58
N ASN A 204 -10.48 -28.27 1.85
CA ASN A 204 -11.50 -29.29 1.70
C ASN A 204 -11.50 -30.29 2.89
N LYS A 205 -12.42 -31.28 2.85
CA LYS A 205 -12.54 -32.32 3.89
C LYS A 205 -11.28 -33.15 4.11
N GLN A 206 -10.42 -33.29 3.09
CA GLN A 206 -9.14 -33.97 3.16
C GLN A 206 -8.00 -33.05 3.60
N ASN A 207 -8.30 -31.81 3.99
CA ASN A 207 -7.37 -30.76 4.36
C ASN A 207 -6.42 -30.32 3.22
N ASN A 208 -6.84 -30.51 1.97
CA ASN A 208 -6.13 -29.97 0.81
C ASN A 208 -6.53 -28.51 0.59
N PRO A 209 -5.58 -27.63 0.21
CA PRO A 209 -5.88 -26.22 -0.06
C PRO A 209 -6.75 -26.07 -1.31
N ILE A 210 -7.72 -25.19 -1.22
CA ILE A 210 -8.55 -24.71 -2.34
C ILE A 210 -8.06 -23.31 -2.73
N PHE A 211 -7.85 -23.09 -4.02
CA PHE A 211 -7.30 -21.85 -4.55
C PHE A 211 -8.35 -21.03 -5.29
N ALA A 212 -8.10 -19.74 -5.47
CA ALA A 212 -8.98 -18.85 -6.23
C ALA A 212 -9.21 -19.30 -7.69
N ARG A 213 -8.22 -19.97 -8.30
CA ARG A 213 -8.36 -20.58 -9.64
C ARG A 213 -9.40 -21.70 -9.69
N ASP A 214 -9.59 -22.43 -8.59
CA ASP A 214 -10.53 -23.55 -8.56
C ASP A 214 -11.98 -23.03 -8.66
N LEU A 215 -12.23 -21.79 -8.19
CA LEU A 215 -13.48 -21.04 -8.41
C LEU A 215 -13.51 -20.26 -9.74
N LYS A 216 -12.42 -20.29 -10.54
CA LYS A 216 -12.27 -19.46 -11.75
C LYS A 216 -12.47 -17.96 -11.49
N ALA A 217 -12.05 -17.50 -10.29
CA ALA A 217 -12.27 -16.13 -9.82
C ALA A 217 -11.25 -15.14 -10.42
N ASP A 218 -10.08 -15.61 -10.82
CA ASP A 218 -8.91 -14.82 -11.26
C ASP A 218 -9.23 -13.78 -12.33
N GLY A 219 -10.03 -14.15 -13.32
CA GLY A 219 -10.43 -13.24 -14.41
C GLY A 219 -11.26 -12.05 -13.91
N ALA A 220 -12.29 -12.31 -13.10
CA ALA A 220 -13.17 -11.29 -12.55
C ALA A 220 -12.41 -10.33 -11.61
N LEU A 221 -11.56 -10.87 -10.72
CA LEU A 221 -10.75 -10.07 -9.82
C LEU A 221 -9.74 -9.20 -10.59
N THR A 222 -9.09 -9.76 -11.61
CA THR A 222 -8.14 -9.01 -12.45
C THR A 222 -8.82 -7.85 -13.19
N VAL A 223 -10.03 -8.05 -13.68
CA VAL A 223 -10.83 -6.98 -14.36
C VAL A 223 -11.15 -5.85 -13.38
N LEU A 224 -11.52 -6.14 -12.14
CA LEU A 224 -11.74 -5.11 -11.11
C LEU A 224 -10.46 -4.30 -10.82
N LEU A 225 -9.32 -4.93 -10.90
CA LEU A 225 -8.01 -4.33 -10.59
C LEU A 225 -7.30 -3.69 -11.80
N LYS A 226 -7.86 -3.75 -13.01
CA LYS A 226 -7.22 -3.30 -14.26
C LYS A 226 -6.78 -1.83 -14.27
N ASP A 227 -7.46 -0.99 -13.52
CA ASP A 227 -7.11 0.43 -13.38
C ASP A 227 -6.32 0.68 -12.09
N ALA A 228 -6.58 -0.10 -11.05
CA ALA A 228 -5.84 -0.01 -9.79
C ALA A 228 -4.35 -0.40 -9.94
N ILE A 229 -4.00 -1.28 -10.89
CA ILE A 229 -2.60 -1.66 -11.16
C ILE A 229 -1.77 -0.53 -11.78
N LYS A 230 -2.41 0.52 -12.30
CA LYS A 230 -1.72 1.67 -12.90
C LYS A 230 -1.34 2.69 -11.84
N PRO A 231 -0.05 3.06 -11.69
CA PRO A 231 0.36 4.05 -10.72
C PRO A 231 -0.27 5.43 -10.94
N ASN A 232 -0.42 6.17 -9.86
CA ASN A 232 -0.95 7.54 -9.87
C ASN A 232 0.21 8.53 -9.85
N LEU A 233 0.25 9.45 -10.81
CA LEU A 233 1.17 10.58 -10.84
C LEU A 233 0.50 11.80 -10.25
N VAL A 234 1.14 12.39 -9.28
CA VAL A 234 0.84 13.66 -8.63
C VAL A 234 2.13 14.48 -8.51
N GLN A 235 2.13 15.55 -7.76
CA GLN A 235 3.32 16.36 -7.51
C GLN A 235 3.35 16.87 -6.08
N THR A 236 4.53 17.30 -5.63
CA THR A 236 4.67 18.06 -4.39
C THR A 236 4.19 19.51 -4.59
N ILE A 237 4.03 20.26 -3.50
CA ILE A 237 3.72 21.70 -3.56
C ILE A 237 4.80 22.44 -4.36
N GLU A 238 6.07 22.03 -4.26
CA GLU A 238 7.21 22.59 -4.99
C GLU A 238 7.32 22.09 -6.45
N GLY A 239 6.40 21.23 -6.91
CA GLY A 239 6.35 20.72 -8.28
C GLY A 239 7.20 19.48 -8.56
N THR A 240 7.77 18.82 -7.56
CA THR A 240 8.48 17.55 -7.74
C THR A 240 7.49 16.44 -8.10
N PRO A 241 7.69 15.67 -9.18
CA PRO A 241 6.83 14.55 -9.52
C PRO A 241 6.80 13.48 -8.43
N ALA A 242 5.60 12.99 -8.10
CA ALA A 242 5.40 11.94 -7.13
C ALA A 242 4.49 10.84 -7.68
N ILE A 243 4.93 9.59 -7.60
CA ILE A 243 4.16 8.42 -7.97
C ILE A 243 3.61 7.80 -6.69
N VAL A 244 2.28 7.82 -6.54
CA VAL A 244 1.57 7.26 -5.39
C VAL A 244 0.85 5.99 -5.84
N HIS A 245 1.20 4.84 -5.24
CA HIS A 245 0.60 3.58 -5.65
C HIS A 245 0.75 2.47 -4.62
N GLY A 246 -0.38 1.91 -4.20
CA GLY A 246 -0.47 0.85 -3.22
C GLY A 246 -0.02 1.26 -1.82
N GLY A 247 -0.54 0.60 -0.81
CA GLY A 247 -0.29 0.97 0.57
C GLY A 247 -0.37 -0.19 1.56
N PRO A 248 0.30 -1.33 1.32
CA PRO A 248 0.23 -2.48 2.21
C PRO A 248 0.84 -2.15 3.57
N PHE A 249 0.26 -2.68 4.65
CA PHE A 249 0.80 -2.50 5.99
C PHE A 249 2.09 -3.30 6.18
N ALA A 250 3.08 -2.70 6.85
CA ALA A 250 4.38 -3.33 7.08
C ALA A 250 4.35 -4.45 8.14
N ASN A 251 3.40 -4.42 9.07
CA ASN A 251 3.22 -5.49 10.07
C ASN A 251 2.55 -6.74 9.49
N ILE A 252 1.89 -6.64 8.35
CA ILE A 252 1.17 -7.76 7.71
C ILE A 252 1.82 -8.16 6.39
N ALA A 253 2.25 -7.17 5.58
CA ALA A 253 2.87 -7.35 4.28
C ALA A 253 4.24 -6.65 4.22
N HIS A 254 4.70 -6.24 3.04
CA HIS A 254 6.03 -5.65 2.84
C HIS A 254 6.11 -4.14 3.12
N GLY A 255 4.99 -3.46 3.38
CA GLY A 255 4.95 -2.11 3.95
C GLY A 255 5.56 -0.98 3.12
N CYS A 256 5.63 -1.13 1.80
CA CYS A 256 6.11 -0.11 0.88
C CYS A 256 5.26 -0.06 -0.39
N ASN A 257 5.44 0.96 -1.20
CA ASN A 257 4.69 1.13 -2.45
C ASN A 257 4.96 -0.01 -3.45
N SER A 258 4.24 -0.01 -4.57
CA SER A 258 4.33 -1.08 -5.56
C SER A 258 5.69 -1.15 -6.26
N ILE A 259 6.02 -2.34 -6.75
CA ILE A 259 7.19 -2.59 -7.63
C ILE A 259 7.08 -1.76 -8.90
N ILE A 260 5.89 -1.72 -9.52
CA ILE A 260 5.63 -0.96 -10.75
C ILE A 260 5.94 0.52 -10.55
N ALA A 261 5.48 1.13 -9.44
CA ALA A 261 5.73 2.53 -9.14
C ALA A 261 7.22 2.84 -8.99
N THR A 262 7.94 2.02 -8.24
CA THR A 262 9.38 2.23 -8.01
C THR A 262 10.20 2.02 -9.28
N LYS A 263 9.94 0.95 -10.05
CA LYS A 263 10.62 0.70 -11.32
C LYS A 263 10.37 1.82 -12.33
N LEU A 264 9.13 2.30 -12.41
CA LEU A 264 8.79 3.42 -13.28
C LEU A 264 9.49 4.71 -12.84
N ALA A 265 9.51 5.01 -11.54
CA ALA A 265 10.24 6.17 -11.01
C ALA A 265 11.73 6.12 -11.37
N LEU A 266 12.38 4.95 -11.26
CA LEU A 266 13.79 4.74 -11.63
C LEU A 266 14.06 5.02 -13.11
N LYS A 267 13.09 4.82 -13.99
CA LYS A 267 13.22 5.16 -15.41
C LYS A 267 12.97 6.64 -15.70
N LEU A 268 12.29 7.36 -14.82
CA LEU A 268 11.87 8.75 -15.02
C LEU A 268 12.82 9.78 -14.39
N GLY A 269 13.45 9.46 -13.27
CA GLY A 269 14.34 10.35 -12.53
C GLY A 269 15.79 9.89 -12.49
N ASP A 270 16.71 10.81 -12.21
CA ASP A 270 18.11 10.50 -11.90
C ASP A 270 18.24 10.03 -10.44
N TYR A 271 17.35 10.54 -9.60
CA TYR A 271 17.19 10.12 -8.20
C TYR A 271 15.73 9.75 -7.92
N VAL A 272 15.54 8.67 -7.19
CA VAL A 272 14.23 8.21 -6.73
C VAL A 272 14.24 8.10 -5.22
N ILE A 273 13.31 8.80 -4.58
CA ILE A 273 13.13 8.74 -3.13
C ILE A 273 11.91 7.86 -2.84
N THR A 274 12.09 6.86 -2.02
CA THR A 274 11.02 5.98 -1.55
C THR A 274 11.12 5.75 -0.05
N GLU A 275 10.06 5.23 0.56
CA GLU A 275 10.03 4.97 1.99
C GLU A 275 9.55 3.55 2.31
N ALA A 276 9.91 3.05 3.50
CA ALA A 276 9.37 1.84 4.10
C ALA A 276 8.61 2.16 5.38
N GLY A 277 7.55 1.42 5.65
CA GLY A 277 6.72 1.59 6.86
C GLY A 277 7.44 1.15 8.11
N PHE A 278 7.04 1.65 9.26
CA PHE A 278 7.67 1.37 10.56
C PHE A 278 9.14 1.80 10.65
N GLY A 279 9.95 1.13 11.45
CA GLY A 279 11.37 1.36 11.61
C GLY A 279 12.24 0.53 10.66
N ALA A 280 13.55 0.69 10.80
CA ALA A 280 14.52 -0.02 9.98
C ALA A 280 14.51 -1.53 10.23
N ASP A 281 14.26 -1.91 11.48
CA ASP A 281 14.16 -3.28 11.99
C ASP A 281 13.01 -4.12 11.40
N LEU A 282 12.01 -3.48 10.83
CA LEU A 282 10.86 -4.15 10.23
C LEU A 282 10.65 -3.72 8.77
N GLY A 283 10.41 -2.43 8.53
CA GLY A 283 10.03 -1.94 7.22
C GLY A 283 11.16 -1.92 6.22
N ALA A 284 12.37 -1.47 6.61
CA ALA A 284 13.51 -1.50 5.71
C ALA A 284 13.98 -2.93 5.45
N GLU A 285 13.95 -3.81 6.46
CA GLU A 285 14.24 -5.23 6.30
C GLU A 285 13.33 -5.87 5.25
N LYS A 286 12.00 -5.69 5.39
CA LYS A 286 11.03 -6.20 4.41
C LYS A 286 11.19 -5.55 3.02
N PHE A 287 11.55 -4.28 2.96
CA PHE A 287 11.86 -3.62 1.70
C PHE A 287 13.01 -4.32 0.98
N LEU A 288 14.09 -4.64 1.69
CA LEU A 288 15.27 -5.30 1.14
C LEU A 288 14.97 -6.76 0.79
N ASP A 289 14.40 -7.52 1.72
CA ASP A 289 14.25 -8.96 1.59
C ASP A 289 13.07 -9.38 0.72
N ILE A 290 12.02 -8.58 0.65
CA ILE A 290 10.84 -8.90 -0.16
C ILE A 290 10.84 -8.10 -1.44
N LYS A 291 10.74 -6.77 -1.36
CA LYS A 291 10.56 -5.93 -2.54
C LYS A 291 11.79 -5.91 -3.43
N CYS A 292 12.97 -5.67 -2.87
CA CYS A 292 14.20 -5.58 -3.66
C CYS A 292 14.51 -6.90 -4.37
N ARG A 293 14.33 -8.04 -3.69
CA ARG A 293 14.53 -9.37 -4.30
C ARG A 293 13.52 -9.64 -5.41
N ASN A 294 12.22 -9.40 -5.18
CA ASN A 294 11.19 -9.61 -6.20
C ASN A 294 11.35 -8.68 -7.41
N ALA A 295 11.80 -7.46 -7.19
CA ALA A 295 11.94 -6.46 -8.24
C ALA A 295 13.30 -6.45 -8.93
N ASN A 296 14.29 -7.16 -8.38
CA ASN A 296 15.70 -7.08 -8.76
C ASN A 296 16.21 -5.63 -8.76
N ILE A 297 15.98 -4.92 -7.66
CA ILE A 297 16.46 -3.55 -7.40
C ILE A 297 17.20 -3.51 -6.07
N LYS A 298 18.02 -2.49 -5.87
CA LYS A 298 18.67 -2.23 -4.59
C LYS A 298 18.77 -0.72 -4.35
N PRO A 299 18.68 -0.24 -3.10
CA PRO A 299 18.97 1.15 -2.81
C PRO A 299 20.45 1.46 -2.99
N ASP A 300 20.75 2.63 -3.54
CA ASP A 300 22.10 3.21 -3.63
C ASP A 300 22.47 3.93 -2.33
N ALA A 301 21.46 4.43 -1.59
CA ALA A 301 21.64 5.06 -0.30
C ALA A 301 20.42 4.81 0.60
N VAL A 302 20.64 4.88 1.90
CA VAL A 302 19.60 4.78 2.93
C VAL A 302 19.69 6.01 3.83
N VAL A 303 18.55 6.66 4.06
CA VAL A 303 18.39 7.75 5.01
C VAL A 303 17.61 7.23 6.22
N CYS A 304 18.26 7.17 7.38
CA CYS A 304 17.62 6.80 8.64
C CYS A 304 17.19 8.05 9.40
N VAL A 305 15.91 8.23 9.59
CA VAL A 305 15.33 9.37 10.32
C VAL A 305 15.32 9.05 11.81
N ALA A 306 15.98 9.90 12.59
CA ALA A 306 15.97 9.85 14.05
C ALA A 306 15.63 11.25 14.59
N THR A 307 14.43 11.45 15.09
CA THR A 307 14.04 12.73 15.68
C THR A 307 14.38 12.79 17.16
N ILE A 308 14.72 13.98 17.65
CA ILE A 308 14.94 14.20 19.09
C ILE A 308 13.74 13.72 19.91
N LYS A 309 12.52 13.91 19.42
CA LYS A 309 11.31 13.42 20.10
C LYS A 309 11.27 11.91 20.19
N ALA A 310 11.60 11.21 19.11
CA ALA A 310 11.64 9.75 19.09
C ALA A 310 12.71 9.22 20.05
N ILE A 311 13.92 9.80 20.02
CA ILE A 311 15.00 9.42 20.92
C ILE A 311 14.61 9.62 22.39
N LYS A 312 14.05 10.78 22.77
CA LYS A 312 13.58 11.02 24.14
C LYS A 312 12.47 10.05 24.56
N TYR A 313 11.55 9.72 23.64
CA TYR A 313 10.49 8.74 23.89
C TYR A 313 11.07 7.35 24.20
N HIS A 314 12.02 6.89 23.41
CA HIS A 314 12.74 5.63 23.68
C HIS A 314 13.58 5.67 24.95
N GLY A 315 14.05 6.85 25.36
CA GLY A 315 14.67 7.09 26.67
C GLY A 315 13.71 7.04 27.86
N GLY A 316 12.41 6.83 27.60
CA GLY A 316 11.37 6.70 28.64
C GLY A 316 10.61 7.99 28.96
N MET A 317 10.71 9.03 28.12
CA MET A 317 9.97 10.26 28.32
C MET A 317 8.50 10.10 27.92
N ASP A 318 7.58 10.54 28.79
CA ASP A 318 6.15 10.48 28.52
C ASP A 318 5.74 11.34 27.30
N LYS A 319 4.72 10.88 26.58
CA LYS A 319 4.18 11.56 25.38
C LYS A 319 3.76 13.00 25.67
N GLU A 320 3.18 13.25 26.85
CA GLU A 320 2.69 14.56 27.26
C GLU A 320 3.83 15.57 27.43
N ASN A 321 4.98 15.09 27.90
CA ASN A 321 6.15 15.90 28.19
C ASN A 321 7.18 15.94 27.06
N ILE A 322 6.94 15.24 25.95
CA ILE A 322 7.90 15.02 24.86
C ILE A 322 8.44 16.32 24.22
N LYS A 323 7.69 17.42 24.32
CA LYS A 323 8.11 18.73 23.82
C LYS A 323 9.08 19.46 24.76
N ASN A 324 9.13 19.08 26.03
CA ASN A 324 10.00 19.72 27.02
C ASN A 324 11.46 19.34 26.78
N GLU A 325 12.37 20.22 27.05
CA GLU A 325 13.79 19.93 26.99
C GLU A 325 14.20 18.92 28.08
N SER A 326 14.97 17.91 27.70
CA SER A 326 15.56 16.97 28.65
C SER A 326 16.75 16.25 28.01
N ILE A 327 17.93 16.56 28.48
CA ILE A 327 19.18 15.90 28.07
C ILE A 327 19.21 14.47 28.61
N GLU A 328 18.74 14.26 29.84
CA GLU A 328 18.72 12.94 30.50
C GLU A 328 17.96 11.89 29.64
N TYR A 329 16.74 12.18 29.22
CA TYR A 329 15.98 11.27 28.37
C TYR A 329 16.56 11.13 26.97
N LEU A 330 17.23 12.17 26.46
CA LEU A 330 17.91 12.09 25.18
C LEU A 330 19.10 11.13 25.26
N GLU A 331 19.94 11.25 26.27
CA GLU A 331 21.09 10.37 26.49
C GLU A 331 20.66 8.91 26.73
N LYS A 332 19.61 8.69 27.53
CA LYS A 332 19.04 7.34 27.71
C LYS A 332 18.52 6.72 26.42
N GLY A 333 17.96 7.52 25.52
CA GLY A 333 17.43 7.04 24.26
C GLY A 333 18.48 6.83 23.17
N LEU A 334 19.69 7.38 23.33
CA LEU A 334 20.84 7.16 22.44
C LEU A 334 21.62 5.88 22.77
N ASN A 335 21.53 5.40 24.01
CA ASN A 335 22.13 4.17 24.51
C ASN A 335 21.16 2.99 24.43
#